data_6c3ea1e0a50a9032163e5c87c2f10269
#
_entry.id   6c3ea1e0a50a9032163e5c87c2f10269
#
_cell.length_a   1.000
_cell.length_b   1.000
_cell.length_c   1.000
_cell.angle_alpha   90.00
_cell.angle_beta   90.00
_cell.angle_gamma   90.00
#
_symmetry.space_group_name_H-M   'P 1'
#
loop_
_entity.id
_entity.type
_entity.pdbx_description
1 polymer ?
#
loop_
_entity_poly.entity_id
_entity_poly.type
_entity_poly.pdbx_seq_one_letter_code
_entity_poly.pdbx_strand_id
1 'polypeptide(L)'
;STHFVQTPSAYTGYRLLNGMTKEPTSCPMPASAIRFAGHYIDHEFVANLDADTDRRMERIRNGKARRILLTVGGAGAQGELYKRIIAEAAPYVKAGKAVLFVNTGDHKGVNREILSHLTSLGLDAKEFFDDWNATSRFCGDALSSDVKGAYIFNHSDIFAAVYCTNLLIRASDIMITKPSELAFYPVPKIMVKRIGGHEAWGAIRSAEVGDGTIEIPATEQAVQVMKLMLDENDLLSLYNESILKQKSIGTYDGAYRVID
;
A
#
# COMPACT_ATOMS: atom_id res chain seq x y z
N SER A 1 -4.24 18.47 -27.37
CA SER A 1 -4.03 18.08 -25.98
C SER A 1 -3.34 16.72 -25.92
N THR A 2 -2.46 16.53 -24.95
CA THR A 2 -1.76 15.28 -24.71
C THR A 2 -2.34 14.62 -23.46
N HIS A 3 -2.57 13.32 -23.50
CA HIS A 3 -2.97 12.50 -22.37
C HIS A 3 -1.77 11.71 -21.86
N PHE A 4 -1.43 11.90 -20.61
CA PHE A 4 -0.41 11.12 -19.93
C PHE A 4 -1.06 9.95 -19.22
N VAL A 5 -0.52 8.75 -19.38
CA VAL A 5 -1.03 7.53 -18.78
C VAL A 5 0.03 6.88 -17.89
N GLN A 6 -0.41 6.30 -16.80
CA GLN A 6 0.47 5.73 -15.77
C GLN A 6 0.86 4.27 -16.06
N THR A 7 0.08 3.56 -16.88
CA THR A 7 0.26 2.12 -17.09
C THR A 7 0.14 1.76 -18.56
N PRO A 8 0.81 0.68 -19.05
CA PRO A 8 0.60 0.12 -20.37
C PRO A 8 -0.85 -0.29 -20.63
N SER A 9 -1.53 -0.82 -19.59
CA SER A 9 -2.95 -1.18 -19.70
C SER A 9 -3.84 0.05 -19.90
N ALA A 10 -3.58 1.17 -19.22
CA ALA A 10 -4.28 2.43 -19.49
C ALA A 10 -4.00 2.94 -20.91
N TYR A 11 -2.73 2.84 -21.39
CA TYR A 11 -2.38 3.18 -22.77
C TYR A 11 -3.21 2.37 -23.78
N THR A 12 -3.28 1.06 -23.58
CA THR A 12 -4.07 0.16 -24.42
C THR A 12 -5.56 0.53 -24.39
N GLY A 13 -6.10 0.84 -23.22
CA GLY A 13 -7.49 1.26 -23.05
C GLY A 13 -7.83 2.48 -23.88
N TYR A 14 -7.04 3.53 -23.82
CA TYR A 14 -7.26 4.74 -24.63
C TYR A 14 -7.09 4.50 -26.13
N ARG A 15 -6.22 3.56 -26.53
CA ARG A 15 -6.04 3.19 -27.95
C ARG A 15 -7.18 2.36 -28.50
N LEU A 16 -7.81 1.52 -27.70
CA LEU A 16 -8.83 0.58 -28.15
C LEU A 16 -10.24 0.94 -27.68
N LEU A 17 -10.40 1.78 -26.70
CA LEU A 17 -11.63 2.16 -26.00
C LEU A 17 -12.72 1.07 -25.90
N ASN A 18 -12.93 0.33 -26.99
CA ASN A 18 -13.91 -0.74 -27.11
C ASN A 18 -13.53 -2.03 -26.35
N GLY A 19 -12.24 -2.21 -26.00
CA GLY A 19 -11.76 -3.40 -25.28
C GLY A 19 -11.99 -3.36 -23.77
N MET A 20 -12.29 -2.17 -23.23
CA MET A 20 -12.43 -1.95 -21.78
C MET A 20 -13.86 -1.60 -21.35
N THR A 21 -14.73 -1.27 -22.27
CA THR A 21 -16.14 -0.96 -22.03
C THR A 21 -17.02 -1.87 -22.87
N LYS A 22 -18.20 -2.22 -22.35
CA LYS A 22 -19.17 -3.03 -23.11
C LYS A 22 -19.83 -2.27 -24.26
N GLU A 23 -19.64 -0.96 -24.31
CA GLU A 23 -20.22 -0.11 -25.37
C GLU A 23 -19.16 0.32 -26.37
N PRO A 24 -19.47 0.23 -27.67
CA PRO A 24 -18.55 0.69 -28.70
C PRO A 24 -18.39 2.21 -28.60
N THR A 25 -17.19 2.66 -28.34
CA THR A 25 -16.84 4.08 -28.41
C THR A 25 -16.33 4.43 -29.79
N SER A 26 -16.81 5.55 -30.30
CA SER A 26 -16.66 5.91 -31.71
C SER A 26 -15.26 6.39 -32.12
N CYS A 27 -14.39 6.76 -31.15
CA CYS A 27 -13.12 7.37 -31.48
C CYS A 27 -11.98 6.90 -30.56
N PRO A 28 -11.21 5.89 -30.94
CA PRO A 28 -9.95 5.57 -30.27
C PRO A 28 -9.02 6.77 -30.32
N MET A 29 -8.32 7.03 -29.21
CA MET A 29 -7.38 8.15 -29.18
C MET A 29 -6.16 7.83 -30.06
N PRO A 30 -5.69 8.76 -30.90
CA PRO A 30 -4.52 8.53 -31.73
C PRO A 30 -3.25 8.41 -30.87
N ALA A 31 -2.28 7.62 -31.32
CA ALA A 31 -1.02 7.43 -30.60
C ALA A 31 -0.30 8.75 -30.29
N SER A 32 -0.40 9.73 -31.22
CA SER A 32 0.20 11.06 -31.04
C SER A 32 -0.38 11.88 -29.90
N ALA A 33 -1.57 11.52 -29.40
CA ALA A 33 -2.23 12.20 -28.30
C ALA A 33 -2.01 11.50 -26.94
N ILE A 34 -1.33 10.36 -26.89
CA ILE A 34 -1.10 9.61 -25.65
C ILE A 34 0.40 9.48 -25.39
N ARG A 35 0.82 9.76 -24.14
CA ARG A 35 2.18 9.52 -23.69
C ARG A 35 2.16 8.66 -22.42
N PHE A 36 3.00 7.63 -22.40
CA PHE A 36 3.25 6.87 -21.18
C PHE A 36 4.21 7.65 -20.29
N ALA A 37 3.76 8.00 -19.09
CA ALA A 37 4.54 8.77 -18.12
C ALA A 37 5.11 7.90 -16.99
N GLY A 38 4.40 6.86 -16.58
CA GLY A 38 4.69 6.10 -15.37
C GLY A 38 3.82 6.55 -14.20
N HIS A 39 4.14 6.08 -13.00
CA HIS A 39 3.35 6.32 -11.81
C HIS A 39 3.43 7.78 -11.32
N TYR A 40 2.29 8.35 -10.95
CA TYR A 40 2.22 9.64 -10.25
C TYR A 40 2.21 9.36 -8.76
N ILE A 41 3.37 9.44 -8.14
CA ILE A 41 3.55 9.30 -6.70
C ILE A 41 4.26 10.54 -6.17
N ASP A 42 4.13 10.77 -4.86
CA ASP A 42 4.70 11.96 -4.23
C ASP A 42 6.23 11.95 -4.33
N HIS A 43 6.79 13.15 -4.45
CA HIS A 43 8.25 13.37 -4.54
C HIS A 43 9.04 12.65 -3.45
N GLU A 44 8.50 12.60 -2.23
CA GLU A 44 9.15 11.96 -1.08
C GLU A 44 9.45 10.47 -1.31
N PHE A 45 8.57 9.77 -2.04
CA PHE A 45 8.80 8.36 -2.38
C PHE A 45 9.91 8.21 -3.40
N VAL A 46 9.89 9.03 -4.44
CA VAL A 46 10.90 8.98 -5.50
C VAL A 46 12.28 9.32 -4.95
N ALA A 47 12.36 10.40 -4.16
CA ALA A 47 13.62 10.88 -3.58
C ALA A 47 14.22 9.92 -2.55
N ASN A 48 13.39 9.14 -1.86
CA ASN A 48 13.83 8.25 -0.78
C ASN A 48 13.73 6.76 -1.10
N LEU A 49 13.39 6.38 -2.33
CA LEU A 49 13.09 5.01 -2.70
C LEU A 49 14.22 4.04 -2.38
N ASP A 50 15.46 4.37 -2.69
CA ASP A 50 16.63 3.54 -2.37
C ASP A 50 16.76 3.36 -0.87
N ALA A 51 16.77 4.47 -0.12
CA ALA A 51 16.92 4.44 1.33
C ALA A 51 15.78 3.68 2.03
N ASP A 52 14.55 3.82 1.55
CA ASP A 52 13.39 3.09 2.09
C ASP A 52 13.49 1.58 1.77
N THR A 53 13.94 1.23 0.56
CA THR A 53 14.14 -0.16 0.15
C THR A 53 15.32 -0.79 0.89
N ASP A 54 16.44 -0.07 1.04
CA ASP A 54 17.60 -0.54 1.80
C ASP A 54 17.25 -0.82 3.26
N ARG A 55 16.48 0.05 3.91
CA ARG A 55 15.98 -0.17 5.28
C ARG A 55 15.10 -1.43 5.39
N ARG A 56 14.21 -1.68 4.41
CA ARG A 56 13.41 -2.90 4.34
C ARG A 56 14.30 -4.14 4.20
N MET A 57 15.22 -4.11 3.24
CA MET A 57 16.13 -5.24 3.00
C MET A 57 17.06 -5.50 4.20
N GLU A 58 17.48 -4.45 4.90
CA GLU A 58 18.26 -4.59 6.13
C GLU A 58 17.45 -5.28 7.24
N ARG A 59 16.19 -4.89 7.46
CA ARG A 59 15.30 -5.57 8.41
C ARG A 59 15.09 -7.04 8.05
N ILE A 60 14.96 -7.35 6.76
CA ILE A 60 14.84 -8.72 6.26
C ILE A 60 16.10 -9.51 6.58
N ARG A 61 17.28 -9.03 6.19
CA ARG A 61 18.57 -9.71 6.41
C ARG A 61 18.89 -9.94 7.88
N ASN A 62 18.56 -8.99 8.73
CA ASN A 62 18.85 -9.01 10.16
C ASN A 62 17.77 -9.69 11.00
N GLY A 63 16.74 -10.31 10.39
CA GLY A 63 15.68 -11.00 11.12
C GLY A 63 14.88 -10.09 12.04
N LYS A 64 14.80 -8.78 11.74
CA LYS A 64 14.03 -7.80 12.52
C LYS A 64 12.53 -8.00 12.33
N ALA A 65 11.76 -7.49 13.29
CA ALA A 65 10.29 -7.50 13.20
C ALA A 65 9.80 -6.88 11.88
N ARG A 66 8.92 -7.60 11.17
CA ARG A 66 8.29 -7.12 9.93
C ARG A 66 7.22 -6.09 10.25
N ARG A 67 7.18 -5.00 9.52
CA ARG A 67 6.23 -3.91 9.72
C ARG A 67 5.09 -4.01 8.73
N ILE A 68 3.91 -4.31 9.22
CA ILE A 68 2.69 -4.47 8.43
C ILE A 68 1.89 -3.18 8.51
N LEU A 69 1.56 -2.60 7.37
CA LEU A 69 0.61 -1.50 7.26
C LEU A 69 -0.72 -2.03 6.74
N LEU A 70 -1.78 -1.84 7.51
CA LEU A 70 -3.16 -2.01 7.06
C LEU A 70 -3.75 -0.63 6.75
N THR A 71 -4.20 -0.43 5.52
CA THR A 71 -4.93 0.78 5.14
C THR A 71 -6.40 0.47 5.00
N VAL A 72 -7.20 0.97 5.93
CA VAL A 72 -8.65 0.79 5.90
C VAL A 72 -9.24 1.93 5.07
N GLY A 73 -9.45 1.67 3.77
CA GLY A 73 -10.06 2.64 2.86
C GLY A 73 -11.53 2.38 2.62
N GLY A 74 -12.25 3.42 2.14
CA GLY A 74 -13.59 3.31 1.59
C GLY A 74 -14.66 2.80 2.56
N ALA A 75 -15.17 3.65 3.42
CA ALA A 75 -16.38 3.46 4.23
C ALA A 75 -16.42 2.23 5.16
N GLY A 76 -15.28 1.66 5.55
CA GLY A 76 -15.25 0.53 6.49
C GLY A 76 -15.82 -0.79 5.94
N ALA A 77 -16.09 -0.88 4.64
CA ALA A 77 -16.81 -1.98 4.00
C ALA A 77 -16.14 -3.36 4.13
N GLN A 78 -14.91 -3.42 4.64
CA GLN A 78 -14.14 -4.67 4.79
C GLN A 78 -13.71 -4.91 6.25
N GLY A 79 -14.47 -4.41 7.22
CA GLY A 79 -14.13 -4.51 8.64
C GLY A 79 -13.79 -5.94 9.09
N GLU A 80 -14.60 -6.94 8.69
CA GLU A 80 -14.37 -8.33 9.07
C GLU A 80 -13.07 -8.91 8.46
N LEU A 81 -12.75 -8.54 7.21
CA LEU A 81 -11.50 -8.94 6.57
C LEU A 81 -10.30 -8.40 7.37
N TYR A 82 -10.31 -7.11 7.71
CA TYR A 82 -9.23 -6.50 8.47
C TYR A 82 -9.13 -7.07 9.89
N LYS A 83 -10.25 -7.29 10.58
CA LYS A 83 -10.26 -7.96 11.90
C LYS A 83 -9.64 -9.35 11.83
N ARG A 84 -9.95 -10.12 10.78
CA ARG A 84 -9.36 -11.45 10.58
C ARG A 84 -7.85 -11.37 10.35
N ILE A 85 -7.38 -10.45 9.49
CA ILE A 85 -5.95 -10.22 9.27
C ILE A 85 -5.24 -9.82 10.57
N ILE A 86 -5.82 -8.89 11.33
CA ILE A 86 -5.29 -8.44 12.62
C ILE A 86 -5.20 -9.61 13.62
N ALA A 87 -6.24 -10.44 13.70
CA ALA A 87 -6.24 -11.59 14.61
C ALA A 87 -5.12 -12.59 14.27
N GLU A 88 -4.85 -12.81 12.98
CA GLU A 88 -3.78 -13.69 12.53
C GLU A 88 -2.37 -13.08 12.63
N ALA A 89 -2.26 -11.75 12.59
CA ALA A 89 -1.01 -11.03 12.84
C ALA A 89 -0.68 -10.92 14.34
N ALA A 90 -1.68 -10.94 15.23
CA ALA A 90 -1.54 -10.70 16.66
C ALA A 90 -0.50 -11.61 17.35
N PRO A 91 -0.41 -12.93 17.08
CA PRO A 91 0.63 -13.79 17.64
C PRO A 91 2.04 -13.33 17.28
N TYR A 92 2.25 -12.87 16.04
CA TYR A 92 3.55 -12.36 15.58
C TYR A 92 3.91 -11.05 16.27
N VAL A 93 2.92 -10.15 16.46
CA VAL A 93 3.13 -8.89 17.18
C VAL A 93 3.51 -9.14 18.63
N LYS A 94 2.79 -10.05 19.33
CA LYS A 94 3.09 -10.44 20.71
C LYS A 94 4.45 -11.10 20.88
N ALA A 95 4.87 -11.87 19.87
CA ALA A 95 6.19 -12.50 19.84
C ALA A 95 7.32 -11.53 19.45
N GLY A 96 7.01 -10.26 19.14
CA GLY A 96 7.99 -9.29 18.66
C GLY A 96 8.54 -9.57 17.25
N LYS A 97 7.88 -10.44 16.49
CA LYS A 97 8.23 -10.79 15.11
C LYS A 97 7.59 -9.85 14.08
N ALA A 98 6.50 -9.17 14.46
CA ALA A 98 5.84 -8.18 13.63
C ALA A 98 5.51 -6.92 14.41
N VAL A 99 5.33 -5.82 13.68
CA VAL A 99 4.75 -4.55 14.13
C VAL A 99 3.55 -4.28 13.26
N LEU A 100 2.48 -3.81 13.87
CA LEU A 100 1.24 -3.53 13.16
C LEU A 100 0.96 -2.03 13.16
N PHE A 101 0.85 -1.44 12.00
CA PHE A 101 0.32 -0.11 11.76
C PHE A 101 -1.06 -0.23 11.12
N VAL A 102 -2.06 0.42 11.69
CA VAL A 102 -3.42 0.46 11.12
C VAL A 102 -3.80 1.90 10.89
N ASN A 103 -3.97 2.30 9.64
CA ASN A 103 -4.51 3.62 9.30
C ASN A 103 -5.99 3.47 8.94
N THR A 104 -6.86 4.05 9.75
CA THR A 104 -8.31 4.04 9.56
C THR A 104 -8.84 5.29 8.84
N GLY A 105 -7.92 6.11 8.31
CA GLY A 105 -8.28 7.33 7.60
C GLY A 105 -9.05 8.31 8.48
N ASP A 106 -10.17 8.83 7.98
CA ASP A 106 -11.08 9.73 8.70
C ASP A 106 -12.29 9.01 9.34
N HIS A 107 -12.29 7.66 9.31
CA HIS A 107 -13.43 6.85 9.76
C HIS A 107 -13.38 6.56 11.27
N LYS A 108 -13.85 7.48 12.10
CA LYS A 108 -13.87 7.35 13.58
C LYS A 108 -14.59 6.11 14.10
N GLY A 109 -15.65 5.67 13.42
CA GLY A 109 -16.39 4.44 13.77
C GLY A 109 -15.50 3.22 13.63
N VAL A 110 -14.86 3.09 12.49
CA VAL A 110 -13.92 2.00 12.17
C VAL A 110 -12.73 2.01 13.12
N ASN A 111 -12.20 3.20 13.43
CA ASN A 111 -11.11 3.34 14.40
C ASN A 111 -11.46 2.71 15.76
N ARG A 112 -12.65 3.04 16.30
CA ARG A 112 -13.12 2.49 17.59
C ARG A 112 -13.31 0.97 17.54
N GLU A 113 -13.88 0.45 16.44
CA GLU A 113 -14.07 -1.00 16.28
C GLU A 113 -12.74 -1.75 16.21
N ILE A 114 -11.78 -1.24 15.43
CA ILE A 114 -10.45 -1.86 15.30
C ILE A 114 -9.69 -1.76 16.64
N LEU A 115 -9.75 -0.63 17.33
CA LEU A 115 -9.11 -0.46 18.64
C LEU A 115 -9.68 -1.45 19.66
N SER A 116 -11.01 -1.58 19.72
CA SER A 116 -11.69 -2.57 20.57
C SER A 116 -11.26 -4.00 20.22
N HIS A 117 -11.13 -4.30 18.92
CA HIS A 117 -10.69 -5.62 18.47
C HIS A 117 -9.23 -5.90 18.85
N LEU A 118 -8.30 -4.94 18.68
CA LEU A 118 -6.91 -5.05 19.13
C LEU A 118 -6.85 -5.35 20.64
N THR A 119 -7.61 -4.60 21.44
CA THR A 119 -7.71 -4.81 22.89
C THR A 119 -8.22 -6.22 23.24
N SER A 120 -9.26 -6.71 22.54
CA SER A 120 -9.81 -8.06 22.75
C SER A 120 -8.80 -9.17 22.43
N LEU A 121 -7.87 -8.90 21.52
CA LEU A 121 -6.75 -9.79 21.21
C LEU A 121 -5.58 -9.65 22.19
N GLY A 122 -5.65 -8.79 23.20
CA GLY A 122 -4.57 -8.51 24.14
C GLY A 122 -3.39 -7.78 23.50
N LEU A 123 -3.66 -6.93 22.51
CA LEU A 123 -2.72 -6.00 21.93
C LEU A 123 -3.04 -4.59 22.47
N ASP A 124 -2.11 -4.04 23.25
CA ASP A 124 -2.17 -2.65 23.70
C ASP A 124 -1.65 -1.75 22.57
N ALA A 125 -2.57 -1.22 21.79
CA ALA A 125 -2.23 -0.40 20.63
C ALA A 125 -2.11 1.08 21.03
N LYS A 126 -0.99 1.71 20.64
CA LYS A 126 -0.85 3.16 20.77
C LYS A 126 -1.70 3.86 19.72
N GLU A 127 -2.64 4.68 20.17
CA GLU A 127 -3.53 5.45 19.30
C GLU A 127 -2.96 6.84 19.00
N PHE A 128 -3.08 7.26 17.73
CA PHE A 128 -2.84 8.60 17.23
C PHE A 128 -4.16 9.12 16.63
N PHE A 129 -4.89 9.87 17.45
CA PHE A 129 -6.21 10.39 17.07
C PHE A 129 -6.16 11.91 16.98
N ASP A 130 -6.36 12.44 15.77
CA ASP A 130 -6.33 13.88 15.45
C ASP A 130 -5.06 14.62 15.97
N ASP A 131 -3.97 13.90 16.20
CA ASP A 131 -2.68 14.45 16.61
C ASP A 131 -1.64 14.29 15.49
N TRP A 132 -1.67 15.25 14.57
CA TRP A 132 -0.74 15.25 13.43
C TRP A 132 0.72 15.36 13.86
N ASN A 133 1.03 16.18 14.87
CA ASN A 133 2.40 16.38 15.31
C ASN A 133 3.00 15.09 15.91
N ALA A 134 2.24 14.38 16.72
CA ALA A 134 2.67 13.08 17.26
C ALA A 134 2.79 12.04 16.16
N THR A 135 1.84 11.99 15.21
CA THR A 135 1.85 11.08 14.05
C THR A 135 3.09 11.30 13.19
N SER A 136 3.34 12.53 12.77
CA SER A 136 4.48 12.88 11.91
C SER A 136 5.82 12.58 12.58
N ARG A 137 5.95 12.92 13.87
CA ARG A 137 7.15 12.60 14.66
C ARG A 137 7.36 11.09 14.75
N PHE A 138 6.32 10.34 15.11
CA PHE A 138 6.40 8.89 15.19
C PHE A 138 6.83 8.25 13.88
N CYS A 139 6.22 8.65 12.76
CA CYS A 139 6.57 8.12 11.46
C CYS A 139 8.02 8.44 11.07
N GLY A 140 8.50 9.65 11.37
CA GLY A 140 9.90 10.03 11.15
C GLY A 140 10.87 9.19 12.00
N ASP A 141 10.57 9.04 13.29
CA ASP A 141 11.38 8.23 14.20
C ASP A 141 11.39 6.75 13.79
N ALA A 142 10.26 6.24 13.31
CA ALA A 142 10.12 4.86 12.85
C ALA A 142 10.99 4.53 11.62
N LEU A 143 11.46 5.51 10.84
CA LEU A 143 12.36 5.24 9.72
C LEU A 143 13.73 4.71 10.19
N SER A 144 14.20 5.15 11.34
CA SER A 144 15.55 4.85 11.84
C SER A 144 15.60 4.06 13.16
N SER A 145 14.48 3.92 13.86
CA SER A 145 14.42 3.23 15.15
C SER A 145 13.67 1.89 15.06
N ASP A 146 14.00 0.98 15.97
CA ASP A 146 13.22 -0.24 16.18
C ASP A 146 11.89 0.13 16.87
N VAL A 147 10.78 -0.24 16.26
CA VAL A 147 9.42 -0.08 16.82
C VAL A 147 8.83 -1.44 17.14
N LYS A 148 7.94 -1.52 18.13
CA LYS A 148 7.33 -2.78 18.60
C LYS A 148 5.85 -2.58 18.91
N GLY A 149 5.06 -3.65 18.77
CA GLY A 149 3.65 -3.65 19.14
C GLY A 149 2.72 -3.18 18.02
N ALA A 150 1.61 -2.57 18.39
CA ALA A 150 0.57 -2.13 17.47
C ALA A 150 0.32 -0.62 17.59
N TYR A 151 -0.04 0.00 16.49
CA TYR A 151 -0.30 1.43 16.38
C TYR A 151 -1.52 1.64 15.50
N ILE A 152 -2.41 2.55 15.91
CA ILE A 152 -3.60 2.90 15.15
C ILE A 152 -3.65 4.41 14.92
N PHE A 153 -4.00 4.81 13.70
CA PHE A 153 -3.99 6.19 13.25
C PHE A 153 -5.37 6.57 12.71
N ASN A 154 -5.86 7.71 13.14
CA ASN A 154 -7.10 8.30 12.64
C ASN A 154 -7.01 9.82 12.64
N HIS A 155 -7.35 10.46 11.53
CA HIS A 155 -7.35 11.91 11.40
C HIS A 155 -8.65 12.36 10.76
N SER A 156 -9.36 13.29 11.42
CA SER A 156 -10.58 13.88 10.90
C SER A 156 -10.35 14.77 9.67
N ASP A 157 -9.16 15.37 9.58
CA ASP A 157 -8.72 16.08 8.38
C ASP A 157 -8.29 15.06 7.32
N ILE A 158 -8.94 15.14 6.14
CA ILE A 158 -8.71 14.18 5.06
C ILE A 158 -7.28 14.25 4.51
N PHE A 159 -6.67 15.43 4.48
CA PHE A 159 -5.29 15.56 4.00
C PHE A 159 -4.31 14.92 4.97
N ALA A 160 -4.51 15.14 6.29
CA ALA A 160 -3.74 14.46 7.31
C ALA A 160 -3.92 12.93 7.26
N ALA A 161 -5.16 12.45 7.07
CA ALA A 161 -5.48 11.02 6.94
C ALA A 161 -4.76 10.37 5.76
N VAL A 162 -4.77 11.02 4.59
CA VAL A 162 -4.09 10.55 3.38
C VAL A 162 -2.57 10.62 3.56
N TYR A 163 -2.04 11.74 4.02
CA TYR A 163 -0.59 11.91 4.17
C TYR A 163 -0.01 11.01 5.26
N CYS A 164 -0.79 10.65 6.28
CA CYS A 164 -0.42 9.62 7.25
C CYS A 164 -0.14 8.28 6.57
N THR A 165 -0.95 7.88 5.57
CA THR A 165 -0.68 6.66 4.78
C THR A 165 0.68 6.76 4.10
N ASN A 166 1.01 7.88 3.49
CA ASN A 166 2.28 8.09 2.80
C ASN A 166 3.47 7.94 3.76
N LEU A 167 3.41 8.56 4.93
CA LEU A 167 4.47 8.43 5.93
C LEU A 167 4.63 6.97 6.42
N LEU A 168 3.52 6.27 6.65
CA LEU A 168 3.53 4.89 7.12
C LEU A 168 4.04 3.91 6.06
N ILE A 169 3.74 4.12 4.77
CA ILE A 169 4.26 3.30 3.66
C ILE A 169 5.79 3.27 3.71
N ARG A 170 6.43 4.42 3.90
CA ARG A 170 7.89 4.52 3.96
C ARG A 170 8.50 3.75 5.13
N ALA A 171 7.78 3.67 6.24
CA ALA A 171 8.21 2.96 7.45
C ALA A 171 7.87 1.45 7.44
N SER A 172 7.13 0.96 6.43
CA SER A 172 6.56 -0.39 6.40
C SER A 172 7.33 -1.34 5.47
N ASP A 173 7.23 -2.64 5.75
CA ASP A 173 7.78 -3.72 4.93
C ASP A 173 6.73 -4.37 4.03
N ILE A 174 5.47 -4.39 4.50
CA ILE A 174 4.33 -4.99 3.84
C ILE A 174 3.15 -4.04 3.97
N MET A 175 2.50 -3.72 2.87
CA MET A 175 1.21 -3.03 2.88
C MET A 175 0.10 -3.99 2.50
N ILE A 176 -0.97 -4.04 3.29
CA ILE A 176 -2.17 -4.81 2.99
C ILE A 176 -3.30 -3.82 2.74
N THR A 177 -3.79 -3.80 1.52
CA THR A 177 -4.77 -2.81 1.06
C THR A 177 -5.69 -3.39 -0.01
N LYS A 178 -6.87 -2.82 -0.18
CA LYS A 178 -7.64 -3.07 -1.39
C LYS A 178 -6.96 -2.42 -2.61
N PRO A 179 -7.20 -2.91 -3.83
CA PRO A 179 -6.69 -2.26 -5.02
C PRO A 179 -7.21 -0.81 -5.13
N SER A 180 -6.31 0.13 -5.25
CA SER A 180 -6.58 1.56 -5.34
C SER A 180 -5.36 2.27 -5.96
N GLU A 181 -5.28 3.58 -5.81
CA GLU A 181 -4.08 4.39 -6.12
C GLU A 181 -2.83 3.91 -5.35
N LEU A 182 -3.01 3.28 -4.19
CA LEU A 182 -1.90 2.74 -3.40
C LEU A 182 -1.14 1.61 -4.11
N ALA A 183 -1.72 1.02 -5.16
CA ALA A 183 -1.03 0.06 -6.01
C ALA A 183 0.20 0.64 -6.72
N PHE A 184 0.25 1.96 -6.89
CA PHE A 184 1.33 2.63 -7.61
C PHE A 184 2.55 2.96 -6.75
N TYR A 185 2.42 2.85 -5.42
CA TYR A 185 3.49 3.19 -4.47
C TYR A 185 4.52 2.06 -4.32
N PRO A 186 5.83 2.38 -4.17
CA PRO A 186 6.91 1.40 -4.14
C PRO A 186 7.06 0.74 -2.76
N VAL A 187 6.18 -0.18 -2.45
CA VAL A 187 6.21 -0.99 -1.22
C VAL A 187 5.69 -2.39 -1.54
N PRO A 188 6.26 -3.46 -0.98
CA PRO A 188 5.69 -4.80 -1.08
C PRO A 188 4.25 -4.83 -0.60
N LYS A 189 3.32 -5.39 -1.40
CA LYS A 189 1.89 -5.29 -1.07
C LYS A 189 1.09 -6.56 -1.31
N ILE A 190 0.09 -6.74 -0.45
CA ILE A 190 -0.95 -7.76 -0.60
C ILE A 190 -2.23 -7.03 -0.98
N MET A 191 -2.71 -7.29 -2.20
CA MET A 191 -3.95 -6.73 -2.71
C MET A 191 -5.11 -7.62 -2.29
N VAL A 192 -5.91 -7.14 -1.32
CA VAL A 192 -7.11 -7.87 -0.88
C VAL A 192 -8.29 -7.58 -1.80
N LYS A 193 -9.45 -8.17 -1.51
CA LYS A 193 -10.67 -8.03 -2.30
C LYS A 193 -11.00 -6.55 -2.56
N ARG A 194 -11.26 -6.22 -3.82
CA ARG A 194 -11.77 -4.90 -4.24
C ARG A 194 -13.21 -4.67 -3.81
N ILE A 195 -13.63 -3.40 -3.78
CA ILE A 195 -15.02 -2.99 -3.56
C ILE A 195 -15.66 -2.64 -4.91
N GLY A 196 -14.97 -1.85 -5.74
CA GLY A 196 -15.45 -1.43 -7.04
C GLY A 196 -14.80 -2.15 -8.22
N GLY A 197 -15.53 -2.32 -9.32
CA GLY A 197 -15.01 -2.99 -10.53
C GLY A 197 -13.79 -2.30 -11.15
N HIS A 198 -13.72 -0.97 -11.07
CA HIS A 198 -12.61 -0.16 -11.57
C HIS A 198 -11.29 -0.39 -10.80
N GLU A 199 -11.36 -0.85 -9.57
CA GLU A 199 -10.19 -1.09 -8.72
C GLU A 199 -9.34 -2.30 -9.19
N ALA A 200 -9.90 -3.17 -10.05
CA ALA A 200 -9.16 -4.32 -10.58
C ALA A 200 -7.81 -3.95 -11.21
N TRP A 201 -7.75 -2.79 -11.85
CA TRP A 201 -6.54 -2.32 -12.52
C TRP A 201 -5.38 -2.05 -11.57
N GLY A 202 -5.66 -1.65 -10.33
CA GLY A 202 -4.63 -1.50 -9.30
C GLY A 202 -3.92 -2.81 -8.97
N ALA A 203 -4.68 -3.91 -8.76
CA ALA A 203 -4.09 -5.21 -8.48
C ALA A 203 -3.34 -5.78 -9.70
N ILE A 204 -3.88 -5.61 -10.91
CA ILE A 204 -3.19 -5.99 -12.16
C ILE A 204 -1.86 -5.24 -12.25
N ARG A 205 -1.86 -3.92 -11.97
CA ARG A 205 -0.63 -3.12 -12.04
C ARG A 205 0.41 -3.54 -11.01
N SER A 206 0.01 -3.83 -9.79
CA SER A 206 0.91 -4.35 -8.75
C SER A 206 1.61 -5.66 -9.19
N ALA A 207 0.87 -6.56 -9.83
CA ALA A 207 1.42 -7.80 -10.39
C ALA A 207 2.34 -7.54 -11.61
N GLU A 208 1.96 -6.60 -12.51
CA GLU A 208 2.78 -6.22 -13.68
C GLU A 208 4.16 -5.68 -13.26
N VAL A 209 4.23 -4.84 -12.24
CA VAL A 209 5.50 -4.27 -11.77
C VAL A 209 6.25 -5.19 -10.83
N GLY A 210 5.59 -6.23 -10.32
CA GLY A 210 6.19 -7.28 -9.50
C GLY A 210 6.48 -6.84 -8.06
N ASP A 211 5.76 -5.88 -7.52
CA ASP A 211 5.91 -5.40 -6.14
C ASP A 211 4.73 -5.77 -5.23
N GLY A 212 3.81 -6.59 -5.73
CA GLY A 212 2.66 -7.04 -4.96
C GLY A 212 1.92 -8.20 -5.62
N THR A 213 0.90 -8.69 -4.93
CA THR A 213 0.06 -9.78 -5.41
C THR A 213 -0.94 -9.30 -6.47
N ILE A 214 -1.49 -10.23 -7.24
CA ILE A 214 -2.79 -10.02 -7.86
C ILE A 214 -3.86 -9.83 -6.77
N GLU A 215 -5.07 -9.45 -7.15
CA GLU A 215 -6.19 -9.41 -6.19
C GLU A 215 -6.43 -10.78 -5.56
N ILE A 216 -6.48 -10.82 -4.23
CA ILE A 216 -6.79 -12.01 -3.44
C ILE A 216 -8.17 -11.82 -2.81
N PRO A 217 -9.24 -12.39 -3.39
CA PRO A 217 -10.61 -12.17 -2.91
C PRO A 217 -10.94 -12.95 -1.63
N ALA A 218 -10.23 -14.03 -1.34
CA ALA A 218 -10.47 -14.86 -0.16
C ALA A 218 -9.56 -14.43 1.00
N THR A 219 -10.16 -14.10 2.14
CA THR A 219 -9.43 -13.62 3.33
C THR A 219 -8.38 -14.63 3.81
N GLU A 220 -8.69 -15.92 3.80
CA GLU A 220 -7.77 -16.99 4.21
C GLU A 220 -6.52 -17.05 3.34
N GLN A 221 -6.66 -16.82 2.04
CA GLN A 221 -5.51 -16.76 1.13
C GLN A 221 -4.64 -15.52 1.40
N ALA A 222 -5.25 -14.35 1.64
CA ALA A 222 -4.50 -13.14 2.02
C ALA A 222 -3.73 -13.34 3.33
N VAL A 223 -4.34 -14.02 4.31
CA VAL A 223 -3.68 -14.40 5.56
C VAL A 223 -2.50 -15.36 5.30
N GLN A 224 -2.67 -16.35 4.43
CA GLN A 224 -1.58 -17.27 4.09
C GLN A 224 -0.39 -16.53 3.46
N VAL A 225 -0.64 -15.62 2.53
CA VAL A 225 0.42 -14.79 1.92
C VAL A 225 1.08 -13.89 2.96
N MET A 226 0.30 -13.26 3.85
CA MET A 226 0.87 -12.47 4.95
C MET A 226 1.80 -13.33 5.82
N LYS A 227 1.37 -14.52 6.22
CA LYS A 227 2.20 -15.43 7.03
C LYS A 227 3.46 -15.84 6.30
N LEU A 228 3.36 -16.18 5.01
CA LEU A 228 4.53 -16.47 4.18
C LEU A 228 5.54 -15.31 4.23
N MET A 229 5.09 -14.07 4.04
CA MET A 229 5.95 -12.88 4.12
C MET A 229 6.50 -12.58 5.53
N LEU A 230 5.86 -13.09 6.58
CA LEU A 230 6.34 -12.94 7.96
C LEU A 230 7.36 -14.03 8.34
N ASP A 231 7.17 -15.23 7.83
CA ASP A 231 7.97 -16.40 8.17
C ASP A 231 9.18 -16.60 7.22
N GLU A 232 9.05 -16.18 5.97
CA GLU A 232 10.04 -16.37 4.90
C GLU A 232 10.56 -15.00 4.41
N ASN A 233 11.75 -15.02 3.78
CA ASN A 233 12.39 -13.80 3.29
C ASN A 233 12.32 -13.62 1.77
N ASP A 234 12.08 -14.70 1.04
CA ASP A 234 12.19 -14.80 -0.42
C ASP A 234 11.23 -13.85 -1.14
N LEU A 235 9.93 -13.90 -0.83
CA LEU A 235 8.92 -13.08 -1.50
C LEU A 235 9.13 -11.59 -1.25
N LEU A 236 9.48 -11.20 0.00
CA LEU A 236 9.78 -9.80 0.32
C LEU A 236 11.04 -9.32 -0.40
N SER A 237 12.07 -10.17 -0.51
CA SER A 237 13.29 -9.84 -1.24
C SER A 237 12.99 -9.63 -2.72
N LEU A 238 12.24 -10.56 -3.33
CA LEU A 238 11.83 -10.48 -4.74
C LEU A 238 11.03 -9.19 -5.04
N TYR A 239 10.08 -8.82 -4.18
CA TYR A 239 9.30 -7.59 -4.38
C TYR A 239 10.16 -6.33 -4.24
N ASN A 240 11.09 -6.28 -3.28
CA ASN A 240 11.99 -5.13 -3.15
C ASN A 240 12.98 -5.03 -4.32
N GLU A 241 13.49 -6.15 -4.84
CA GLU A 241 14.31 -6.18 -6.06
C GLU A 241 13.53 -5.68 -7.28
N SER A 242 12.26 -6.07 -7.40
CA SER A 242 11.37 -5.57 -8.45
C SER A 242 11.15 -4.06 -8.34
N ILE A 243 10.95 -3.52 -7.14
CA ILE A 243 10.85 -2.07 -6.90
C ILE A 243 12.10 -1.34 -7.41
N LEU A 244 13.30 -1.82 -7.07
CA LEU A 244 14.55 -1.22 -7.55
C LEU A 244 14.70 -1.29 -9.07
N LYS A 245 14.31 -2.42 -9.68
CA LYS A 245 14.27 -2.56 -11.13
C LYS A 245 13.30 -1.59 -11.77
N GLN A 246 12.11 -1.42 -11.23
CA GLN A 246 11.12 -0.45 -11.72
C GLN A 246 11.62 0.99 -11.60
N LYS A 247 12.32 1.32 -10.52
CA LYS A 247 12.99 2.60 -10.38
C LYS A 247 14.00 2.83 -11.51
N SER A 248 14.87 1.85 -11.79
CA SER A 248 15.94 1.98 -12.77
C SER A 248 15.43 2.26 -14.19
N ILE A 249 14.20 1.88 -14.51
CA ILE A 249 13.55 2.17 -15.79
C ILE A 249 12.61 3.37 -15.76
N GLY A 250 12.57 4.10 -14.64
CA GLY A 250 11.80 5.34 -14.48
C GLY A 250 10.30 5.14 -14.33
N THR A 251 9.85 3.98 -13.81
CA THR A 251 8.42 3.71 -13.59
C THR A 251 7.78 4.70 -12.63
N TYR A 252 8.54 5.22 -11.66
CA TYR A 252 8.06 6.14 -10.62
C TYR A 252 8.26 7.62 -10.96
N ASP A 253 8.73 7.96 -12.16
CA ASP A 253 9.04 9.33 -12.58
C ASP A 253 7.86 10.03 -13.25
N GLY A 254 6.67 9.46 -13.18
CA GLY A 254 5.50 9.91 -13.94
C GLY A 254 5.13 11.37 -13.70
N ALA A 255 5.17 11.83 -12.45
CA ALA A 255 4.86 13.20 -12.11
C ALA A 255 5.87 14.20 -12.75
N TYR A 256 7.16 13.86 -12.78
CA TYR A 256 8.19 14.71 -13.41
C TYR A 256 8.03 14.77 -14.92
N ARG A 257 7.76 13.65 -15.57
CA ARG A 257 7.57 13.58 -17.03
C ARG A 257 6.35 14.34 -17.56
N VAL A 258 5.42 14.70 -16.69
CA VAL A 258 4.26 15.54 -17.06
C VAL A 258 4.64 17.02 -17.02
N ILE A 259 5.61 17.40 -16.21
CA ILE A 259 6.03 18.79 -16.00
C ILE A 259 7.08 19.18 -17.05
N ASP A 260 7.97 18.25 -17.45
CA ASP A 260 8.97 18.41 -18.51
C ASP A 260 8.32 18.42 -19.93
#